data_106c74627fc417b8de8cd77a805db82b
#
_entry.id   106c74627fc417b8de8cd77a805db82b
#
_cell.length_a   1.000
_cell.length_b   1.000
_cell.length_c   1.000
_cell.angle_alpha   90.00
_cell.angle_beta   90.00
_cell.angle_gamma   90.00
#
_symmetry.space_group_name_H-M   'P 1'
#
loop_
_entity.id
_entity.type
_entity.pdbx_description
1 polymer ?
#
loop_
_entity_poly.entity_id
_entity_poly.type
_entity_poly.pdbx_seq_one_letter_code
_entity_poly.pdbx_strand_id
1 'polypeptide(L)'
;MEAWPVGFANDDWHRVIYTGAIVQFFLLRGAMTNTHANYIVVVKRDCPTCVLVEPVLAQLQAAGCNLQVWSQDDPTFPETVTDVGDDSNLEQSWALKIETVPTVIRMEEGGESERTVGWDRSEWLRLFGQDELAADLPDFRPGCGSKSVEPGLPEKLALRFGDISLQSRQIVVGDMEDPMESCFERGWSDGLPVVPPTELRVVRMLAGTNRDPAEVLGQVPPDLQPCTVEKVAINAVMAGCKPEYLPVVIAAVEASLIDAFCMHGLLATTWFSGPMVIVNGPIARAIGMNSGGNALGQGNRANATIGRALQLVIRNVGGGKPGGVDRATLGNPGKYTFCFAEDEENSCWESLSVQRGFKPEQSTVTLFAADGVQGIADQKSRDPDSLFRSLAASLLTVGHHKFAIHSDVFIVLVPEHQRIFAEAGWSKQKVIDTLMELTTRPGSELLPGVGGIDEGMPEFVKDMDLPKFKPGGLNIVRAGGTAGLFSAIIPGWLASGDFGSSPVSKEIVI
;
A
#
# COMPACT_ATOMS: atom_id res chain seq x y z
N MET A 1 3.52 33.15 -11.83
CA MET A 1 3.24 32.86 -10.43
C MET A 1 1.74 32.99 -10.28
N GLU A 2 1.03 31.91 -10.61
CA GLU A 2 -0.41 31.79 -10.39
C GLU A 2 -0.64 30.57 -9.51
N ALA A 3 -1.36 30.82 -8.42
CA ALA A 3 -1.63 29.84 -7.39
C ALA A 3 -2.63 28.79 -7.91
N TRP A 4 -2.35 27.53 -7.70
CA TRP A 4 -3.26 26.42 -7.96
C TRP A 4 -4.36 26.40 -6.91
N PRO A 5 -5.63 26.22 -7.29
CA PRO A 5 -6.70 26.05 -6.32
C PRO A 5 -6.65 24.64 -5.75
N VAL A 6 -6.49 24.56 -4.43
CA VAL A 6 -6.71 23.34 -3.64
C VAL A 6 -8.21 23.17 -3.49
N GLY A 7 -8.79 22.32 -4.33
CA GLY A 7 -10.16 21.83 -4.17
C GLY A 7 -10.14 20.48 -3.48
N PHE A 8 -10.38 20.45 -2.19
CA PHE A 8 -10.72 19.22 -1.47
C PHE A 8 -12.19 18.89 -1.74
N ALA A 9 -12.44 17.81 -2.44
CA ALA A 9 -13.74 17.17 -2.44
C ALA A 9 -13.65 15.90 -1.59
N ASN A 10 -14.22 15.99 -0.47
CA ASN A 10 -14.87 15.14 0.54
C ASN A 10 -14.98 13.63 0.32
N ASP A 11 -14.43 12.84 1.25
CA ASP A 11 -15.14 12.14 2.37
C ASP A 11 -16.21 11.09 1.99
N ASP A 12 -15.98 10.28 0.92
CA ASP A 12 -16.81 9.07 0.72
C ASP A 12 -16.09 7.75 1.04
N TRP A 13 -14.83 7.80 1.46
CA TRP A 13 -14.00 6.59 1.67
C TRP A 13 -14.15 5.93 3.04
N HIS A 14 -14.73 6.63 4.02
CA HIS A 14 -14.96 6.07 5.36
C HIS A 14 -16.09 5.02 5.44
N ARG A 15 -16.88 4.86 4.37
CA ARG A 15 -18.04 3.94 4.37
C ARG A 15 -17.78 2.55 3.80
N VAL A 16 -16.66 2.28 3.13
CA VAL A 16 -16.45 1.02 2.39
C VAL A 16 -15.61 -0.01 3.15
N ILE A 17 -14.87 0.35 4.19
CA ILE A 17 -13.90 -0.54 4.82
C ILE A 17 -14.47 -1.40 5.98
N TYR A 18 -15.71 -1.19 6.42
CA TYR A 18 -16.27 -1.87 7.61
C TYR A 18 -17.42 -2.85 7.37
N THR A 19 -17.65 -3.35 6.16
CA THR A 19 -18.70 -4.33 5.89
C THR A 19 -18.15 -5.74 5.63
N GLY A 20 -17.58 -6.38 6.63
CA GLY A 20 -17.06 -7.73 6.43
C GLY A 20 -16.61 -8.51 7.67
N ALA A 21 -17.03 -8.15 8.87
CA ALA A 21 -16.82 -9.01 10.03
C ALA A 21 -18.15 -9.60 10.48
N ILE A 22 -18.32 -10.90 10.33
CA ILE A 22 -19.39 -11.67 10.98
C ILE A 22 -19.15 -11.55 12.48
N VAL A 23 -19.97 -10.74 13.14
CA VAL A 23 -19.94 -10.62 14.60
C VAL A 23 -20.54 -11.92 15.18
N GLN A 24 -19.68 -12.84 15.56
CA GLN A 24 -20.04 -13.95 16.43
C GLN A 24 -20.17 -13.36 17.84
N PHE A 25 -21.40 -13.26 18.32
CA PHE A 25 -21.70 -12.83 19.68
C PHE A 25 -21.07 -13.78 20.70
N PHE A 26 -19.95 -13.39 21.28
CA PHE A 26 -19.51 -13.95 22.53
C PHE A 26 -20.28 -13.24 23.66
N LEU A 27 -21.23 -13.97 24.24
CA LEU A 27 -21.86 -13.58 25.51
C LEU A 27 -20.78 -13.45 26.58
N LEU A 28 -20.39 -12.21 26.93
CA LEU A 28 -19.60 -11.90 28.09
C LEU A 28 -20.30 -12.44 29.33
N ARG A 29 -19.81 -13.53 29.89
CA ARG A 29 -20.15 -14.01 31.21
C ARG A 29 -19.40 -13.15 32.25
N GLY A 30 -19.98 -12.04 32.62
CA GLY A 30 -19.57 -11.23 33.74
C GLY A 30 -20.76 -10.48 34.29
N ALA A 31 -21.36 -11.01 35.36
CA ALA A 31 -22.37 -10.38 36.21
C ALA A 31 -23.46 -9.55 35.51
N MET A 32 -24.32 -10.19 34.74
CA MET A 32 -25.62 -9.61 34.38
C MET A 32 -26.58 -9.82 35.56
N THR A 33 -26.77 -8.82 36.40
CA THR A 33 -27.99 -8.69 37.18
C THR A 33 -29.07 -8.11 36.28
N ASN A 34 -29.90 -8.99 35.80
CA ASN A 34 -31.33 -8.85 35.46
C ASN A 34 -31.80 -7.44 35.07
N THR A 35 -31.89 -7.15 33.74
CA THR A 35 -33.02 -6.41 33.17
C THR A 35 -32.85 -6.31 31.65
N HIS A 36 -33.86 -6.64 30.87
CA HIS A 36 -33.90 -6.40 29.43
C HIS A 36 -33.96 -4.88 29.20
N ALA A 37 -32.80 -4.24 29.04
CA ALA A 37 -32.73 -2.84 28.63
C ALA A 37 -33.22 -2.75 27.16
N ASN A 38 -34.34 -2.09 26.93
CA ASN A 38 -34.82 -1.85 25.57
C ASN A 38 -34.03 -0.75 24.85
N TYR A 39 -33.35 0.11 25.61
CA TYR A 39 -32.60 1.24 25.07
C TYR A 39 -31.23 1.40 25.75
N ILE A 40 -30.18 1.53 24.93
CA ILE A 40 -28.86 1.92 25.39
C ILE A 40 -28.60 3.35 24.98
N VAL A 41 -28.15 4.18 25.90
CA VAL A 41 -27.80 5.59 25.66
C VAL A 41 -26.37 5.83 26.05
N VAL A 42 -25.57 6.38 25.13
CA VAL A 42 -24.19 6.76 25.42
C VAL A 42 -24.05 8.27 25.38
N VAL A 43 -23.51 8.83 26.46
CA VAL A 43 -23.34 10.27 26.67
C VAL A 43 -21.94 10.61 27.15
N LYS A 44 -21.62 11.90 27.19
CA LYS A 44 -20.47 12.45 27.92
C LYS A 44 -20.82 13.82 28.51
N ARG A 45 -20.27 14.15 29.67
CA ARG A 45 -20.49 15.47 30.31
C ARG A 45 -19.93 16.61 29.45
N ASP A 46 -18.75 16.41 28.84
CA ASP A 46 -18.12 17.37 27.94
C ASP A 46 -18.77 17.37 26.52
N CYS A 47 -20.11 17.42 26.51
CA CYS A 47 -20.90 17.51 25.26
C CYS A 47 -22.15 18.36 25.51
N PRO A 48 -22.22 19.57 24.93
CA PRO A 48 -23.36 20.46 25.12
C PRO A 48 -24.70 19.86 24.72
N THR A 49 -24.73 18.92 23.77
CA THR A 49 -25.95 18.21 23.36
C THR A 49 -26.34 17.13 24.36
N CYS A 50 -25.35 16.44 24.97
CA CYS A 50 -25.63 15.49 26.06
C CYS A 50 -26.22 16.20 27.30
N VAL A 51 -25.67 17.37 27.67
CA VAL A 51 -26.21 18.20 28.75
C VAL A 51 -27.64 18.67 28.42
N LEU A 52 -27.91 19.05 27.16
CA LEU A 52 -29.24 19.46 26.71
C LEU A 52 -30.28 18.34 26.90
N VAL A 53 -29.91 17.06 26.60
CA VAL A 53 -30.86 15.93 26.64
C VAL A 53 -30.93 15.26 28.01
N GLU A 54 -30.12 15.67 29.00
CA GLU A 54 -30.18 15.12 30.35
C GLU A 54 -31.61 15.11 30.95
N PRO A 55 -32.40 16.25 30.95
CA PRO A 55 -33.79 16.24 31.45
C PRO A 55 -34.70 15.35 30.63
N VAL A 56 -34.41 15.14 29.35
CA VAL A 56 -35.17 14.24 28.47
C VAL A 56 -34.99 12.78 28.92
N LEU A 57 -33.74 12.39 29.22
CA LEU A 57 -33.47 11.05 29.72
C LEU A 57 -34.15 10.77 31.05
N ALA A 58 -34.16 11.76 31.98
CA ALA A 58 -34.88 11.66 33.23
C ALA A 58 -36.40 11.53 33.01
N GLN A 59 -36.98 12.30 32.07
CA GLN A 59 -38.39 12.20 31.68
C GLN A 59 -38.74 10.80 31.15
N LEU A 60 -37.91 10.25 30.26
CA LEU A 60 -38.06 8.91 29.69
C LEU A 60 -37.96 7.82 30.76
N GLN A 61 -37.01 7.93 31.68
CA GLN A 61 -36.86 6.98 32.79
C GLN A 61 -38.10 7.05 33.74
N ALA A 62 -38.61 8.25 34.05
CA ALA A 62 -39.79 8.45 34.85
C ALA A 62 -41.08 7.93 34.14
N ALA A 63 -41.12 7.96 32.80
CA ALA A 63 -42.18 7.36 31.98
C ALA A 63 -42.11 5.82 31.91
N GLY A 64 -41.14 5.19 32.56
CA GLY A 64 -40.98 3.75 32.62
C GLY A 64 -40.21 3.14 31.43
N CYS A 65 -39.56 3.97 30.63
CA CYS A 65 -38.64 3.45 29.59
C CYS A 65 -37.45 2.76 30.25
N ASN A 66 -37.12 1.56 29.80
CA ASN A 66 -35.98 0.81 30.30
C ASN A 66 -34.69 1.32 29.62
N LEU A 67 -33.99 2.24 30.29
CA LEU A 67 -32.81 2.89 29.79
C LEU A 67 -31.57 2.34 30.49
N GLN A 68 -30.55 1.94 29.70
CA GLN A 68 -29.20 1.71 30.18
C GLN A 68 -28.31 2.86 29.68
N VAL A 69 -27.92 3.76 30.58
CA VAL A 69 -27.13 4.96 30.23
C VAL A 69 -25.69 4.72 30.57
N TRP A 70 -24.78 5.01 29.63
CA TRP A 70 -23.33 4.92 29.79
C TRP A 70 -22.67 6.28 29.60
N SER A 71 -21.80 6.67 30.51
CA SER A 71 -21.05 7.93 30.43
C SER A 71 -19.58 7.70 30.13
N GLN A 72 -19.06 8.40 29.10
CA GLN A 72 -17.67 8.22 28.60
C GLN A 72 -16.62 8.97 29.43
N ASP A 73 -16.98 9.93 30.25
CA ASP A 73 -16.03 10.80 30.93
C ASP A 73 -16.33 11.05 32.43
N ASP A 74 -17.58 10.95 32.82
CA ASP A 74 -17.98 11.20 34.22
C ASP A 74 -19.14 10.25 34.58
N PRO A 75 -18.89 9.23 35.43
CA PRO A 75 -19.93 8.27 35.80
C PRO A 75 -21.04 8.87 36.70
N THR A 76 -20.90 10.13 37.14
CA THR A 76 -21.96 10.86 37.84
C THR A 76 -22.88 11.64 36.91
N PHE A 77 -22.59 11.63 35.60
CA PHE A 77 -23.41 12.31 34.58
C PHE A 77 -24.14 11.28 33.70
N PRO A 78 -25.41 11.46 33.39
CA PRO A 78 -26.35 12.56 33.78
C PRO A 78 -26.76 12.46 35.27
N GLU A 79 -26.82 13.60 36.01
CA GLU A 79 -27.10 13.63 37.46
C GLU A 79 -28.55 13.29 37.77
N THR A 80 -29.44 13.52 36.83
CA THR A 80 -30.88 13.32 36.99
C THR A 80 -31.37 11.92 36.61
N VAL A 81 -30.48 11.04 36.15
CA VAL A 81 -30.71 9.66 35.72
C VAL A 81 -30.16 8.70 36.78
N THR A 82 -30.89 7.66 37.12
CA THR A 82 -30.41 6.61 38.04
C THR A 82 -29.68 5.51 37.25
N ASP A 83 -28.76 4.83 37.92
CA ASP A 83 -28.00 3.70 37.37
C ASP A 83 -27.19 4.00 36.07
N VAL A 84 -26.43 5.10 36.11
CA VAL A 84 -25.52 5.44 35.05
C VAL A 84 -24.29 4.53 35.12
N GLY A 85 -24.00 3.86 34.01
CA GLY A 85 -22.80 3.02 33.86
C GLY A 85 -21.55 3.86 33.56
N ASP A 86 -20.42 3.42 34.10
CA ASP A 86 -19.10 4.00 33.84
C ASP A 86 -18.51 3.39 32.55
N ASP A 87 -18.38 4.20 31.51
CA ASP A 87 -17.68 3.85 30.27
C ASP A 87 -16.43 4.71 30.06
N SER A 88 -15.80 5.15 31.15
CA SER A 88 -14.56 5.94 31.06
C SER A 88 -13.40 5.16 30.44
N ASN A 89 -13.46 3.83 30.46
CA ASN A 89 -12.56 2.95 29.75
C ASN A 89 -12.91 2.73 28.26
N LEU A 90 -14.08 3.24 27.81
CA LEU A 90 -14.61 3.19 26.45
C LEU A 90 -14.90 1.78 25.91
N GLU A 91 -15.08 0.79 26.78
CA GLU A 91 -15.34 -0.60 26.39
C GLU A 91 -16.72 -0.74 25.71
N GLN A 92 -17.76 -0.14 26.31
CA GLN A 92 -19.11 -0.15 25.73
C GLN A 92 -19.16 0.67 24.45
N SER A 93 -18.54 1.84 24.45
CA SER A 93 -18.43 2.69 23.26
C SER A 93 -17.73 1.99 22.11
N TRP A 94 -16.68 1.21 22.38
CA TRP A 94 -16.01 0.37 21.40
C TRP A 94 -16.92 -0.74 20.86
N ALA A 95 -17.51 -1.53 21.76
CA ALA A 95 -18.38 -2.66 21.40
C ALA A 95 -19.62 -2.22 20.59
N LEU A 96 -20.19 -1.07 20.93
CA LEU A 96 -21.35 -0.49 20.26
C LEU A 96 -20.99 0.42 19.07
N LYS A 97 -19.71 0.58 18.74
CA LYS A 97 -19.21 1.43 17.64
C LYS A 97 -19.76 2.86 17.72
N ILE A 98 -19.61 3.50 18.88
CA ILE A 98 -20.09 4.86 19.12
C ILE A 98 -19.12 5.88 18.53
N GLU A 99 -19.56 6.60 17.51
CA GLU A 99 -18.80 7.68 16.86
C GLU A 99 -19.25 9.08 17.30
N THR A 100 -20.49 9.20 17.71
CA THR A 100 -21.14 10.46 18.10
C THR A 100 -21.87 10.28 19.44
N VAL A 101 -21.95 11.33 20.25
CA VAL A 101 -22.76 11.36 21.47
C VAL A 101 -23.65 12.61 21.52
N PRO A 102 -24.88 12.58 22.08
CA PRO A 102 -25.54 11.36 22.55
C PRO A 102 -25.86 10.40 21.40
N THR A 103 -25.78 9.11 21.64
CA THR A 103 -26.33 8.06 20.80
C THR A 103 -27.34 7.27 21.57
N VAL A 104 -28.51 7.04 20.99
CA VAL A 104 -29.55 6.16 21.52
C VAL A 104 -29.68 4.96 20.61
N ILE A 105 -29.64 3.76 21.18
CA ILE A 105 -29.78 2.50 20.50
C ILE A 105 -30.96 1.74 21.05
N ARG A 106 -31.91 1.36 20.20
CA ARG A 106 -33.02 0.46 20.54
C ARG A 106 -32.54 -0.98 20.37
N MET A 107 -32.71 -1.78 21.41
CA MET A 107 -32.36 -3.19 21.45
C MET A 107 -33.62 -4.06 21.42
N GLU A 108 -33.64 -5.08 20.54
CA GLU A 108 -34.71 -6.08 20.42
C GLU A 108 -34.09 -7.50 20.51
N GLU A 109 -34.95 -8.54 20.54
CA GLU A 109 -34.49 -9.92 20.51
C GLU A 109 -33.66 -10.15 19.24
N GLY A 110 -32.34 -10.31 19.40
CA GLY A 110 -31.36 -10.50 18.31
C GLY A 110 -30.36 -9.37 18.13
N GLY A 111 -30.49 -8.25 18.86
CA GLY A 111 -29.50 -7.18 18.86
C GLY A 111 -30.07 -5.79 18.63
N GLU A 112 -29.21 -4.92 18.07
CA GLU A 112 -29.62 -3.55 17.72
C GLU A 112 -30.62 -3.54 16.58
N SER A 113 -31.79 -2.90 16.82
CA SER A 113 -32.83 -2.72 15.80
C SER A 113 -32.80 -1.33 15.16
N GLU A 114 -32.42 -0.31 15.92
CA GLU A 114 -32.37 1.06 15.44
C GLU A 114 -31.46 1.93 16.32
N ARG A 115 -30.81 2.96 15.72
CA ARG A 115 -30.09 4.00 16.46
C ARG A 115 -30.38 5.40 15.94
N THR A 116 -30.25 6.39 16.82
CA THR A 116 -30.20 7.80 16.46
C THR A 116 -29.04 8.49 17.17
N VAL A 117 -28.52 9.56 16.58
CA VAL A 117 -27.36 10.30 17.08
C VAL A 117 -27.70 11.79 17.23
N GLY A 118 -27.16 12.42 18.28
CA GLY A 118 -27.48 13.79 18.59
C GLY A 118 -28.91 13.91 19.16
N TRP A 119 -29.47 15.09 19.06
CA TRP A 119 -30.85 15.39 19.44
C TRP A 119 -31.65 15.78 18.21
N ASP A 120 -32.58 14.95 17.81
CA ASP A 120 -33.69 15.23 16.89
C ASP A 120 -34.99 14.80 17.55
N ARG A 121 -35.83 15.78 17.91
CA ARG A 121 -37.06 15.53 18.66
C ARG A 121 -37.94 14.51 17.95
N SER A 122 -38.11 14.62 16.65
CA SER A 122 -38.98 13.76 15.87
C SER A 122 -38.49 12.32 15.84
N GLU A 123 -37.19 12.11 15.73
CA GLU A 123 -36.61 10.78 15.79
C GLU A 123 -36.67 10.16 17.18
N TRP A 124 -36.42 10.96 18.24
CA TRP A 124 -36.54 10.48 19.61
C TRP A 124 -38.01 10.13 19.97
N LEU A 125 -38.97 10.97 19.57
CA LEU A 125 -40.40 10.65 19.74
C LEU A 125 -40.77 9.31 19.09
N ARG A 126 -40.34 9.11 17.87
CA ARG A 126 -40.58 7.87 17.11
C ARG A 126 -39.89 6.66 17.76
N LEU A 127 -38.61 6.82 18.14
CA LEU A 127 -37.80 5.73 18.69
C LEU A 127 -38.33 5.22 20.03
N PHE A 128 -38.81 6.15 20.91
CA PHE A 128 -39.33 5.85 22.23
C PHE A 128 -40.84 5.61 22.23
N GLY A 129 -41.54 5.83 21.10
CA GLY A 129 -42.99 5.69 21.01
C GLY A 129 -43.74 6.67 21.90
N GLN A 130 -43.23 7.88 22.05
CA GLN A 130 -43.83 8.95 22.84
C GLN A 130 -44.58 9.94 21.93
N ASP A 131 -45.68 10.50 22.41
CA ASP A 131 -46.47 11.52 21.67
C ASP A 131 -45.89 12.93 21.89
N GLU A 132 -45.24 13.17 23.03
CA GLU A 132 -44.68 14.45 23.41
C GLU A 132 -43.39 14.23 24.21
N LEU A 133 -42.35 15.01 23.90
CA LEU A 133 -41.04 14.94 24.57
C LEU A 133 -40.35 16.29 24.54
N ALA A 134 -40.04 16.84 25.73
CA ALA A 134 -39.25 18.05 25.93
C ALA A 134 -39.65 19.23 25.01
N ALA A 135 -40.92 19.68 25.09
CA ALA A 135 -41.47 20.72 24.20
C ALA A 135 -40.72 22.08 24.29
N ASP A 136 -40.02 22.31 25.35
CA ASP A 136 -39.23 23.50 25.65
C ASP A 136 -37.80 23.51 25.01
N LEU A 137 -37.33 22.35 24.48
CA LEU A 137 -36.05 22.26 23.84
C LEU A 137 -36.13 22.58 22.31
N PRO A 138 -35.02 22.95 21.68
CA PRO A 138 -34.99 23.07 20.22
C PRO A 138 -35.35 21.73 19.54
N ASP A 139 -35.89 21.77 18.32
CA ASP A 139 -36.27 20.54 17.61
C ASP A 139 -35.06 19.67 17.21
N PHE A 140 -33.92 20.32 16.97
CA PHE A 140 -32.72 19.65 16.55
C PHE A 140 -31.45 20.25 17.16
N ARG A 141 -30.49 19.39 17.53
CA ARG A 141 -29.13 19.76 17.83
C ARG A 141 -28.16 18.62 17.47
N PRO A 142 -27.12 18.87 16.65
CA PRO A 142 -26.17 17.83 16.30
C PRO A 142 -25.44 17.28 17.52
N GLY A 143 -25.03 16.03 17.47
CA GLY A 143 -24.19 15.41 18.48
C GLY A 143 -22.74 15.93 18.44
N CYS A 144 -21.99 15.52 19.44
CA CYS A 144 -20.54 15.76 19.52
C CYS A 144 -19.79 14.47 19.18
N GLY A 145 -18.55 14.58 18.74
CA GLY A 145 -17.70 13.39 18.56
C GLY A 145 -17.54 12.59 19.85
N SER A 146 -17.66 11.27 19.76
CA SER A 146 -17.40 10.35 20.87
C SER A 146 -15.92 10.39 21.27
N LYS A 147 -15.60 10.10 22.54
CA LYS A 147 -14.20 9.91 22.96
C LYS A 147 -13.54 8.72 22.27
N SER A 148 -14.29 7.69 21.92
CA SER A 148 -13.77 6.50 21.23
C SER A 148 -13.15 6.78 19.85
N VAL A 149 -13.51 7.90 19.21
CA VAL A 149 -12.97 8.33 17.90
C VAL A 149 -11.92 9.45 18.00
N GLU A 150 -11.55 9.85 19.21
CA GLU A 150 -10.46 10.83 19.37
C GLU A 150 -9.13 10.29 18.82
N PRO A 151 -8.25 11.14 18.26
CA PRO A 151 -7.02 10.70 17.64
C PRO A 151 -6.17 9.78 18.50
N GLY A 152 -5.88 8.57 18.03
CA GLY A 152 -5.11 7.53 18.70
C GLY A 152 -5.88 6.65 19.66
N LEU A 153 -7.14 6.97 20.01
CA LEU A 153 -7.96 6.11 20.85
C LEU A 153 -8.52 4.90 20.10
N PRO A 154 -9.00 4.99 18.84
CA PRO A 154 -9.47 3.82 18.09
C PRO A 154 -8.44 2.69 18.08
N GLU A 155 -7.17 3.00 17.83
CA GLU A 155 -6.10 2.00 17.78
C GLU A 155 -5.80 1.40 19.17
N LYS A 156 -5.86 2.21 20.24
CA LYS A 156 -5.71 1.71 21.63
C LYS A 156 -6.85 0.80 22.02
N LEU A 157 -8.08 1.14 21.61
CA LEU A 157 -9.26 0.32 21.90
C LEU A 157 -9.22 -0.98 21.10
N ALA A 158 -8.76 -0.93 19.84
CA ALA A 158 -8.56 -2.12 19.03
C ALA A 158 -7.53 -3.09 19.64
N LEU A 159 -6.44 -2.57 20.23
CA LEU A 159 -5.46 -3.40 20.96
C LEU A 159 -6.03 -3.96 22.28
N ARG A 160 -6.88 -3.19 22.95
CA ARG A 160 -7.39 -3.56 24.28
C ARG A 160 -8.60 -4.48 24.23
N PHE A 161 -9.53 -4.22 23.32
CA PHE A 161 -10.83 -4.87 23.25
C PHE A 161 -11.09 -5.58 21.91
N GLY A 162 -10.24 -5.37 20.89
CA GLY A 162 -10.32 -6.04 19.61
C GLY A 162 -9.57 -7.36 19.59
N ASP A 163 -9.69 -8.07 18.46
CA ASP A 163 -9.03 -9.36 18.22
C ASP A 163 -7.59 -9.21 17.70
N ILE A 164 -7.04 -7.99 17.69
CA ILE A 164 -5.68 -7.73 17.18
C ILE A 164 -4.66 -8.04 18.26
N SER A 165 -3.88 -9.10 18.06
CA SER A 165 -2.75 -9.47 18.90
C SER A 165 -1.45 -9.34 18.13
N LEU A 166 -0.62 -8.36 18.48
CA LEU A 166 0.71 -8.21 17.90
C LEU A 166 1.68 -9.21 18.53
N GLN A 167 2.40 -9.96 17.69
CA GLN A 167 3.32 -11.01 18.11
C GLN A 167 4.79 -10.61 18.00
N SER A 168 5.08 -9.49 17.33
CA SER A 168 6.45 -9.01 17.14
C SER A 168 7.05 -8.52 18.45
N ARG A 169 8.36 -8.72 18.59
CA ARG A 169 9.11 -8.30 19.77
C ARG A 169 8.96 -6.79 20.02
N GLN A 170 8.52 -6.43 21.21
CA GLN A 170 8.45 -5.07 21.68
C GLN A 170 9.77 -4.63 22.32
N ILE A 171 10.15 -3.38 22.09
CA ILE A 171 11.33 -2.76 22.68
C ILE A 171 10.90 -1.46 23.34
N VAL A 172 11.24 -1.35 24.61
CA VAL A 172 11.04 -0.11 25.36
C VAL A 172 12.18 0.85 25.00
N VAL A 173 11.81 2.03 24.52
CA VAL A 173 12.73 3.16 24.29
C VAL A 173 12.58 4.09 25.49
N GLY A 174 13.67 4.50 26.09
CA GLY A 174 13.66 5.39 27.26
C GLY A 174 13.11 6.77 26.91
N ASP A 175 12.54 7.47 27.89
CA ASP A 175 11.90 8.78 27.69
C ASP A 175 12.86 9.85 27.11
N MET A 176 14.16 9.69 27.31
CA MET A 176 15.21 10.60 26.82
C MET A 176 15.90 10.11 25.54
N GLU A 177 15.51 8.95 25.02
CA GLU A 177 16.05 8.39 23.79
C GLU A 177 15.22 8.84 22.58
N ASP A 178 15.91 9.19 21.48
CA ASP A 178 15.22 9.44 20.21
C ASP A 178 14.81 8.09 19.60
N PRO A 179 13.49 7.83 19.40
CA PRO A 179 13.04 6.58 18.83
C PRO A 179 13.54 6.33 17.39
N MET A 180 13.85 7.38 16.64
CA MET A 180 14.39 7.27 15.30
C MET A 180 15.86 6.82 15.34
N GLU A 181 16.69 7.46 16.18
CA GLU A 181 18.08 7.07 16.38
C GLU A 181 18.17 5.64 16.94
N SER A 182 17.26 5.27 17.83
CA SER A 182 17.12 3.91 18.34
C SER A 182 16.89 2.86 17.23
N CYS A 183 16.19 3.22 16.14
CA CYS A 183 16.05 2.36 14.97
C CYS A 183 17.35 2.24 14.17
N PHE A 184 18.14 3.32 14.06
CA PHE A 184 19.47 3.28 13.43
C PHE A 184 20.42 2.38 14.20
N GLU A 185 20.56 2.56 15.51
CA GLU A 185 21.47 1.79 16.37
C GLU A 185 21.19 0.30 16.33
N ARG A 186 19.92 -0.09 16.18
CA ARG A 186 19.49 -1.48 16.03
C ARG A 186 19.66 -2.03 14.61
N GLY A 187 20.13 -1.21 13.69
CA GLY A 187 20.35 -1.59 12.29
C GLY A 187 19.07 -1.90 11.52
N TRP A 188 17.94 -1.30 11.92
CA TRP A 188 16.65 -1.47 11.22
C TRP A 188 16.49 -0.51 10.06
N SER A 189 17.23 0.60 10.03
CA SER A 189 17.22 1.56 8.93
C SER A 189 18.08 1.10 7.75
N ASP A 190 17.67 1.53 6.57
CA ASP A 190 18.42 1.44 5.30
C ASP A 190 19.44 2.59 5.11
N GLY A 191 19.64 3.43 6.13
CA GLY A 191 20.47 4.62 6.08
C GLY A 191 19.68 5.93 5.98
N LEU A 192 18.37 5.85 5.69
CA LEU A 192 17.46 6.99 5.71
C LEU A 192 16.63 6.98 7.01
N PRO A 193 16.15 8.14 7.49
CA PRO A 193 15.24 8.21 8.63
C PRO A 193 14.03 7.28 8.44
N VAL A 194 13.64 6.58 9.49
CA VAL A 194 12.47 5.71 9.50
C VAL A 194 11.42 6.23 10.48
N VAL A 195 10.16 5.96 10.18
CA VAL A 195 9.08 6.24 11.12
C VAL A 195 9.10 5.16 12.20
N PRO A 196 9.27 5.49 13.49
CA PRO A 196 9.25 4.49 14.56
C PRO A 196 7.95 3.68 14.56
N PRO A 197 8.02 2.34 14.47
CA PRO A 197 6.84 1.48 14.35
C PRO A 197 6.22 1.21 15.72
N THR A 198 5.57 2.22 16.31
CA THR A 198 4.81 2.05 17.55
C THR A 198 3.59 1.14 17.31
N GLU A 199 3.11 0.48 18.37
CA GLU A 199 1.93 -0.39 18.29
C GLU A 199 0.74 0.31 17.62
N LEU A 200 0.45 1.55 18.02
CA LEU A 200 -0.65 2.33 17.43
C LEU A 200 -0.50 2.54 15.92
N ARG A 201 0.73 2.79 15.45
CA ARG A 201 0.99 2.95 14.01
C ARG A 201 0.88 1.63 13.26
N VAL A 202 1.29 0.52 13.90
CA VAL A 202 1.18 -0.81 13.29
C VAL A 202 -0.28 -1.23 13.20
N VAL A 203 -1.08 -1.04 14.25
CA VAL A 203 -2.52 -1.32 14.22
C VAL A 203 -3.22 -0.48 13.15
N ARG A 204 -2.91 0.82 13.08
CA ARG A 204 -3.43 1.69 12.01
C ARG A 204 -3.03 1.19 10.62
N MET A 205 -1.80 0.74 10.45
CA MET A 205 -1.33 0.19 9.17
C MET A 205 -2.09 -1.10 8.81
N LEU A 206 -2.31 -1.99 9.77
CA LEU A 206 -3.06 -3.24 9.58
C LEU A 206 -4.52 -3.02 9.20
N ALA A 207 -5.12 -1.89 9.55
CA ALA A 207 -6.45 -1.52 9.07
C ALA A 207 -6.56 -1.36 7.54
N GLY A 208 -5.43 -1.30 6.82
CA GLY A 208 -5.38 -1.27 5.36
C GLY A 208 -5.57 -2.62 4.66
N THR A 209 -5.77 -3.71 5.38
CA THR A 209 -6.01 -5.04 4.82
C THR A 209 -6.96 -5.85 5.69
N ASN A 210 -7.66 -6.80 5.07
CA ASN A 210 -8.51 -7.77 5.78
C ASN A 210 -7.75 -9.07 6.16
N ARG A 211 -6.45 -9.16 5.86
CA ARG A 211 -5.63 -10.35 6.14
C ARG A 211 -5.25 -10.43 7.62
N ASP A 212 -5.18 -11.65 8.15
CA ASP A 212 -4.77 -11.89 9.54
C ASP A 212 -3.32 -11.38 9.76
N PRO A 213 -3.06 -10.54 10.77
CA PRO A 213 -1.71 -10.11 11.12
C PRO A 213 -0.70 -11.25 11.32
N ALA A 214 -1.15 -12.40 11.81
CA ALA A 214 -0.32 -13.59 12.06
C ALA A 214 -0.13 -14.46 10.79
N GLU A 215 -0.83 -14.19 9.70
CA GLU A 215 -0.70 -14.95 8.45
C GLU A 215 0.73 -14.87 7.92
N VAL A 216 1.31 -16.04 7.63
CA VAL A 216 2.67 -16.15 7.09
C VAL A 216 2.63 -16.14 5.57
N LEU A 217 3.20 -15.11 4.96
CA LEU A 217 3.29 -14.95 3.50
C LEU A 217 4.33 -15.88 2.87
N GLY A 218 5.36 -16.24 3.62
CA GLY A 218 6.45 -17.10 3.20
C GLY A 218 7.72 -16.83 3.99
N GLN A 219 8.83 -17.38 3.52
CA GLN A 219 10.15 -17.25 4.14
C GLN A 219 11.02 -16.29 3.32
N VAL A 220 11.46 -15.19 3.91
CA VAL A 220 12.26 -14.17 3.20
C VAL A 220 13.74 -14.55 3.22
N PRO A 221 14.37 -14.73 2.04
CA PRO A 221 15.80 -14.97 1.98
C PRO A 221 16.61 -13.71 2.36
N PRO A 222 17.89 -13.84 2.79
CA PRO A 222 18.65 -15.09 2.88
C PRO A 222 18.41 -15.91 4.16
N ASP A 223 17.94 -15.29 5.25
CA ASP A 223 17.81 -15.92 6.57
C ASP A 223 16.59 -16.86 6.65
N LEU A 224 15.74 -16.87 5.63
CA LEU A 224 14.52 -17.68 5.54
C LEU A 224 13.59 -17.54 6.75
N GLN A 225 13.53 -16.33 7.32
CA GLN A 225 12.64 -16.05 8.42
C GLN A 225 11.18 -15.94 7.94
N PRO A 226 10.23 -16.50 8.70
CA PRO A 226 8.81 -16.34 8.39
C PRO A 226 8.43 -14.85 8.38
N CYS A 227 7.80 -14.40 7.29
CA CYS A 227 7.28 -13.06 7.12
C CYS A 227 5.78 -13.06 7.31
N THR A 228 5.31 -12.50 8.41
CA THR A 228 3.88 -12.32 8.66
C THR A 228 3.38 -10.99 8.08
N VAL A 229 2.07 -10.88 7.90
CA VAL A 229 1.42 -9.61 7.51
C VAL A 229 1.79 -8.51 8.50
N GLU A 230 1.85 -8.80 9.81
CA GLU A 230 2.32 -7.87 10.85
C GLU A 230 3.74 -7.35 10.57
N LYS A 231 4.69 -8.24 10.23
CA LYS A 231 6.07 -7.84 9.91
C LYS A 231 6.13 -6.94 8.67
N VAL A 232 5.28 -7.19 7.68
CA VAL A 232 5.14 -6.29 6.52
C VAL A 232 4.60 -4.94 6.95
N ALA A 233 3.54 -4.91 7.77
CA ALA A 233 2.97 -3.67 8.30
C ALA A 233 3.98 -2.85 9.10
N ILE A 234 4.81 -3.49 9.94
CA ILE A 234 5.89 -2.83 10.69
C ILE A 234 6.86 -2.12 9.72
N ASN A 235 7.33 -2.81 8.68
CA ASN A 235 8.25 -2.23 7.71
C ASN A 235 7.59 -1.18 6.80
N ALA A 236 6.29 -1.32 6.51
CA ALA A 236 5.50 -0.31 5.81
C ALA A 236 5.36 0.98 6.65
N VAL A 237 5.14 0.87 7.96
CA VAL A 237 5.19 2.03 8.88
C VAL A 237 6.58 2.66 8.85
N MET A 238 7.64 1.87 8.99
CA MET A 238 9.02 2.38 8.96
C MET A 238 9.35 3.11 7.67
N ALA A 239 8.86 2.63 6.53
CA ALA A 239 9.01 3.27 5.23
C ALA A 239 8.20 4.57 5.10
N GLY A 240 7.17 4.78 5.92
CA GLY A 240 6.26 5.92 5.86
C GLY A 240 5.04 5.71 4.96
N CYS A 241 4.64 4.46 4.70
CA CYS A 241 3.41 4.13 3.96
C CYS A 241 2.16 4.69 4.65
N LYS A 242 1.09 4.84 3.87
CA LYS A 242 -0.27 4.94 4.39
C LYS A 242 -0.90 3.54 4.47
N PRO A 243 -1.94 3.34 5.30
CA PRO A 243 -2.63 2.06 5.38
C PRO A 243 -3.10 1.52 4.03
N GLU A 244 -3.62 2.38 3.15
CA GLU A 244 -4.14 2.02 1.83
C GLU A 244 -3.06 1.45 0.89
N TYR A 245 -1.78 1.60 1.22
CA TYR A 245 -0.67 1.04 0.43
C TYR A 245 -0.31 -0.38 0.85
N LEU A 246 -0.78 -0.83 2.03
CA LEU A 246 -0.38 -2.12 2.60
C LEU A 246 -0.68 -3.31 1.68
N PRO A 247 -1.85 -3.40 0.99
CA PRO A 247 -2.12 -4.50 0.07
C PRO A 247 -1.09 -4.60 -1.06
N VAL A 248 -0.62 -3.45 -1.58
CA VAL A 248 0.41 -3.39 -2.63
C VAL A 248 1.76 -3.88 -2.09
N VAL A 249 2.12 -3.48 -0.86
CA VAL A 249 3.36 -3.94 -0.21
C VAL A 249 3.32 -5.44 0.05
N ILE A 250 2.20 -5.97 0.53
CA ILE A 250 2.01 -7.41 0.75
C ILE A 250 2.20 -8.17 -0.56
N ALA A 251 1.51 -7.76 -1.63
CA ALA A 251 1.64 -8.40 -2.95
C ALA A 251 3.07 -8.32 -3.49
N ALA A 252 3.78 -7.21 -3.27
CA ALA A 252 5.18 -7.05 -3.67
C ALA A 252 6.10 -8.00 -2.87
N VAL A 253 5.86 -8.17 -1.58
CA VAL A 253 6.59 -9.16 -0.76
C VAL A 253 6.32 -10.57 -1.28
N GLU A 254 5.07 -10.96 -1.47
CA GLU A 254 4.71 -12.28 -2.01
C GLU A 254 5.33 -12.53 -3.39
N ALA A 255 5.31 -11.52 -4.27
CA ALA A 255 5.96 -11.62 -5.58
C ALA A 255 7.47 -11.84 -5.46
N SER A 256 8.13 -11.20 -4.48
CA SER A 256 9.58 -11.39 -4.24
C SER A 256 9.95 -12.79 -3.75
N LEU A 257 8.97 -13.54 -3.25
CA LEU A 257 9.14 -14.92 -2.77
C LEU A 257 8.85 -15.98 -3.85
N ILE A 258 8.41 -15.58 -5.04
CA ILE A 258 8.26 -16.48 -6.18
C ILE A 258 9.66 -16.91 -6.65
N ASP A 259 9.89 -18.21 -6.77
CA ASP A 259 11.21 -18.80 -7.09
C ASP A 259 11.82 -18.18 -8.37
N ALA A 260 11.00 -17.91 -9.38
CA ALA A 260 11.45 -17.32 -10.64
C ALA A 260 12.03 -15.90 -10.48
N PHE A 261 11.68 -15.16 -9.41
CA PHE A 261 12.29 -13.86 -9.11
C PHE A 261 13.71 -14.00 -8.56
N CYS A 262 14.04 -15.16 -8.00
CA CYS A 262 15.37 -15.50 -7.50
C CYS A 262 15.94 -14.49 -6.50
N MET A 263 15.13 -14.07 -5.51
CA MET A 263 15.53 -13.01 -4.55
C MET A 263 16.85 -13.29 -3.83
N HIS A 264 17.08 -14.56 -3.45
CA HIS A 264 18.35 -14.95 -2.80
C HIS A 264 19.55 -14.76 -3.73
N GLY A 265 19.46 -15.21 -4.99
CA GLY A 265 20.50 -15.01 -6.00
C GLY A 265 20.77 -13.53 -6.27
N LEU A 266 19.70 -12.72 -6.31
CA LEU A 266 19.77 -11.29 -6.50
C LEU A 266 20.51 -10.56 -5.36
N LEU A 267 20.43 -11.07 -4.13
CA LEU A 267 21.21 -10.55 -3.00
C LEU A 267 22.67 -11.05 -3.03
N ALA A 268 22.84 -12.33 -3.35
CA ALA A 268 24.16 -12.98 -3.29
C ALA A 268 25.09 -12.60 -4.44
N THR A 269 24.57 -12.08 -5.55
CA THR A 269 25.37 -11.62 -6.67
C THR A 269 26.21 -10.40 -6.34
N THR A 270 27.40 -10.28 -6.95
CA THR A 270 28.20 -9.05 -6.92
C THR A 270 27.65 -7.98 -7.87
N TRP A 271 26.78 -8.36 -8.79
CA TRP A 271 26.04 -7.39 -9.60
C TRP A 271 25.10 -6.58 -8.70
N PHE A 272 24.70 -5.40 -9.12
CA PHE A 272 24.09 -4.38 -8.24
C PHE A 272 22.60 -4.13 -8.51
N SER A 273 21.90 -5.06 -9.14
CA SER A 273 20.44 -4.98 -9.34
C SER A 273 19.68 -5.07 -8.02
N GLY A 274 18.49 -4.52 -8.03
CA GLY A 274 17.53 -4.58 -6.91
C GLY A 274 16.09 -4.73 -7.40
N PRO A 275 15.14 -5.05 -6.51
CA PRO A 275 13.73 -5.14 -6.89
C PRO A 275 13.16 -3.80 -7.35
N MET A 276 12.59 -3.79 -8.56
CA MET A 276 11.73 -2.73 -9.07
C MET A 276 10.29 -3.23 -9.07
N VAL A 277 9.34 -2.39 -8.65
CA VAL A 277 7.92 -2.68 -8.56
C VAL A 277 7.17 -1.82 -9.56
N ILE A 278 6.44 -2.44 -10.47
CA ILE A 278 5.50 -1.77 -11.38
C ILE A 278 4.09 -2.12 -10.91
N VAL A 279 3.25 -1.11 -10.69
CA VAL A 279 1.88 -1.28 -10.23
C VAL A 279 0.92 -1.00 -11.37
N ASN A 280 -0.01 -1.92 -11.59
CA ASN A 280 -1.04 -1.87 -12.60
C ASN A 280 -2.44 -1.98 -11.99
N GLY A 281 -3.44 -1.51 -12.73
CA GLY A 281 -4.84 -1.64 -12.40
C GLY A 281 -5.41 -0.54 -11.51
N PRO A 282 -6.69 -0.65 -11.11
CA PRO A 282 -7.43 0.43 -10.43
C PRO A 282 -6.80 0.94 -9.15
N ILE A 283 -6.09 0.08 -8.41
CA ILE A 283 -5.46 0.46 -7.13
C ILE A 283 -4.41 1.56 -7.30
N ALA A 284 -3.67 1.56 -8.41
CA ALA A 284 -2.63 2.57 -8.64
C ALA A 284 -3.21 3.99 -8.57
N ARG A 285 -4.38 4.19 -9.18
CA ARG A 285 -5.11 5.46 -9.13
C ARG A 285 -5.75 5.70 -7.76
N ALA A 286 -6.40 4.67 -7.20
CA ALA A 286 -7.09 4.78 -5.92
C ALA A 286 -6.18 5.27 -4.78
N ILE A 287 -4.92 4.81 -4.75
CA ILE A 287 -3.93 5.24 -3.75
C ILE A 287 -3.07 6.43 -4.20
N GLY A 288 -3.38 7.02 -5.36
CA GLY A 288 -2.74 8.23 -5.86
C GLY A 288 -1.28 8.04 -6.30
N MET A 289 -0.95 6.89 -6.92
CA MET A 289 0.38 6.69 -7.50
C MET A 289 0.63 7.61 -8.70
N ASN A 290 1.87 7.96 -8.92
CA ASN A 290 2.30 8.78 -10.04
C ASN A 290 2.83 7.90 -11.19
N SER A 291 2.20 8.01 -12.35
CA SER A 291 2.64 7.44 -13.63
C SER A 291 3.08 8.51 -14.63
N GLY A 292 2.88 9.79 -14.30
CA GLY A 292 3.16 10.95 -15.16
C GLY A 292 4.55 11.55 -14.95
N GLY A 293 4.65 12.86 -15.03
CA GLY A 293 5.93 13.57 -14.86
C GLY A 293 6.67 13.16 -13.59
N ASN A 294 7.96 12.88 -13.73
CA ASN A 294 8.83 12.43 -12.64
C ASN A 294 8.39 11.08 -11.99
N ALA A 295 7.73 10.21 -12.73
CA ALA A 295 7.23 8.93 -12.21
C ALA A 295 8.30 8.05 -11.53
N LEU A 296 9.54 8.08 -12.05
CA LEU A 296 10.69 7.34 -11.49
C LEU A 296 11.46 8.12 -10.42
N GLY A 297 11.04 9.35 -10.11
CA GLY A 297 11.71 10.23 -9.17
C GLY A 297 10.99 10.39 -7.84
N GLN A 298 11.41 11.40 -7.09
CA GLN A 298 10.87 11.73 -5.78
C GLN A 298 9.56 12.54 -5.88
N GLY A 299 8.81 12.67 -4.78
CA GLY A 299 7.67 13.56 -4.63
C GLY A 299 6.33 12.85 -4.42
N ASN A 300 6.12 11.66 -5.00
CA ASN A 300 4.92 10.88 -4.73
C ASN A 300 5.14 9.92 -3.57
N ARG A 301 4.27 10.01 -2.54
CA ARG A 301 4.42 9.21 -1.32
C ARG A 301 4.24 7.72 -1.60
N ALA A 302 3.25 7.32 -2.41
CA ALA A 302 2.99 5.91 -2.69
C ALA A 302 4.18 5.29 -3.45
N ASN A 303 4.63 5.91 -4.55
CA ASN A 303 5.80 5.44 -5.30
C ASN A 303 7.04 5.29 -4.40
N ALA A 304 7.33 6.32 -3.60
CA ALA A 304 8.52 6.33 -2.76
C ALA A 304 8.48 5.29 -1.64
N THR A 305 7.34 5.17 -0.93
CA THR A 305 7.27 4.37 0.30
C THR A 305 6.96 2.90 0.06
N ILE A 306 6.23 2.53 -1.00
CA ILE A 306 5.93 1.13 -1.34
C ILE A 306 7.22 0.38 -1.69
N GLY A 307 8.02 0.92 -2.61
CA GLY A 307 9.29 0.30 -2.98
C GLY A 307 10.25 0.19 -1.79
N ARG A 308 10.30 1.24 -0.95
CA ARG A 308 11.11 1.24 0.28
C ARG A 308 10.64 0.21 1.30
N ALA A 309 9.33 0.02 1.46
CA ALA A 309 8.78 -0.98 2.38
C ALA A 309 9.22 -2.40 2.00
N LEU A 310 9.18 -2.75 0.71
CA LEU A 310 9.70 -4.02 0.22
C LEU A 310 11.19 -4.20 0.56
N GLN A 311 12.02 -3.19 0.31
CA GLN A 311 13.46 -3.23 0.63
C GLN A 311 13.70 -3.38 2.13
N LEU A 312 12.92 -2.70 2.99
CA LEU A 312 13.02 -2.85 4.43
C LEU A 312 12.59 -4.24 4.91
N VAL A 313 11.58 -4.87 4.30
CA VAL A 313 11.21 -6.27 4.59
C VAL A 313 12.37 -7.20 4.25
N ILE A 314 12.95 -7.09 3.06
CA ILE A 314 14.10 -7.91 2.64
C ILE A 314 15.27 -7.73 3.62
N ARG A 315 15.53 -6.50 4.05
CA ARG A 315 16.60 -6.17 4.98
C ARG A 315 16.32 -6.67 6.40
N ASN A 316 15.14 -6.38 6.96
CA ASN A 316 14.86 -6.55 8.39
C ASN A 316 14.28 -7.91 8.73
N VAL A 317 13.52 -8.53 7.83
CA VAL A 317 12.98 -9.88 8.00
C VAL A 317 13.93 -10.91 7.38
N GLY A 318 14.39 -10.66 6.16
CA GLY A 318 15.26 -11.59 5.44
C GLY A 318 16.73 -11.51 5.83
N GLY A 319 17.20 -10.42 6.43
CA GLY A 319 18.63 -10.25 6.73
C GLY A 319 19.47 -9.81 5.54
N GLY A 320 18.87 -9.38 4.42
CA GLY A 320 19.55 -8.93 3.21
C GLY A 320 20.26 -7.57 3.41
N LYS A 321 21.33 -7.55 4.17
CA LYS A 321 22.08 -6.33 4.53
C LYS A 321 23.38 -6.22 3.73
N PRO A 322 23.75 -4.99 3.29
CA PRO A 322 25.07 -4.72 2.70
C PRO A 322 26.21 -5.17 3.61
N GLY A 323 27.22 -5.80 3.03
CA GLY A 323 28.34 -6.39 3.76
C GLY A 323 28.06 -7.76 4.37
N GLY A 324 26.79 -8.16 4.44
CA GLY A 324 26.32 -9.51 4.72
C GLY A 324 26.12 -10.32 3.43
N VAL A 325 24.90 -10.82 3.21
CA VAL A 325 24.55 -11.54 1.97
C VAL A 325 24.29 -10.60 0.80
N ASP A 326 23.87 -9.36 1.02
CA ASP A 326 23.88 -8.35 -0.06
C ASP A 326 25.32 -8.03 -0.46
N ARG A 327 25.74 -8.63 -1.57
CA ARG A 327 27.12 -8.61 -2.07
C ARG A 327 27.35 -7.60 -3.20
N ALA A 328 26.37 -6.76 -3.50
CA ALA A 328 26.49 -5.77 -4.56
C ALA A 328 27.76 -4.93 -4.44
N THR A 329 28.58 -4.88 -5.49
CA THR A 329 29.86 -4.15 -5.49
C THR A 329 29.67 -2.64 -5.46
N LEU A 330 28.65 -2.14 -6.16
CA LEU A 330 28.34 -0.70 -6.22
C LEU A 330 26.99 -0.38 -5.56
N GLY A 331 26.02 -1.28 -5.70
CA GLY A 331 24.63 -0.93 -5.46
C GLY A 331 24.09 0.06 -6.49
N ASN A 332 22.83 0.44 -6.38
CA ASN A 332 22.23 1.54 -7.14
C ASN A 332 21.17 2.24 -6.32
N PRO A 333 20.77 3.49 -6.65
CA PRO A 333 19.75 4.22 -5.89
C PRO A 333 18.39 3.50 -5.81
N GLY A 334 18.04 2.66 -6.80
CA GLY A 334 16.84 1.83 -6.78
C GLY A 334 16.80 0.80 -5.64
N LYS A 335 17.93 0.53 -4.98
CA LYS A 335 17.95 -0.33 -3.77
C LYS A 335 17.46 0.37 -2.51
N TYR A 336 17.22 1.68 -2.53
CA TYR A 336 16.44 2.35 -1.48
C TYR A 336 14.95 2.22 -1.74
N THR A 337 14.54 2.50 -2.98
CA THR A 337 13.16 2.43 -3.46
C THR A 337 13.14 2.46 -4.97
N PHE A 338 12.35 1.60 -5.59
CA PHE A 338 12.10 1.63 -7.02
C PHE A 338 10.68 1.13 -7.28
N CYS A 339 9.73 2.04 -7.31
CA CYS A 339 8.32 1.71 -7.52
C CYS A 339 7.61 2.83 -8.27
N PHE A 340 6.81 2.48 -9.27
CA PHE A 340 5.98 3.41 -10.03
C PHE A 340 4.76 2.70 -10.62
N ALA A 341 3.78 3.47 -11.07
CA ALA A 341 2.62 2.96 -11.79
C ALA A 341 2.81 3.11 -13.31
N GLU A 342 2.30 2.15 -14.10
CA GLU A 342 2.15 2.30 -15.54
C GLU A 342 1.02 3.30 -15.85
N ASP A 343 1.19 4.16 -16.86
CA ASP A 343 0.15 5.07 -17.35
C ASP A 343 -0.78 4.30 -18.34
N GLU A 344 -1.69 3.52 -17.76
CA GLU A 344 -2.59 2.66 -18.54
C GLU A 344 -3.70 3.44 -19.22
N GLU A 345 -4.27 4.45 -18.53
CA GLU A 345 -5.45 5.19 -19.00
C GLU A 345 -5.20 5.98 -20.29
N ASN A 346 -3.98 6.48 -20.45
CA ASN A 346 -3.61 7.27 -21.61
C ASN A 346 -2.81 6.45 -22.64
N SER A 347 -2.62 5.15 -22.40
CA SER A 347 -1.91 4.26 -23.32
C SER A 347 -2.82 3.81 -24.47
N CYS A 348 -2.28 3.78 -25.68
CA CYS A 348 -2.96 3.17 -26.83
C CYS A 348 -2.76 1.65 -26.88
N TRP A 349 -1.93 1.09 -26.02
CA TRP A 349 -1.61 -0.33 -25.93
C TRP A 349 -2.16 -0.92 -24.64
N GLU A 350 -2.32 -2.23 -24.64
CA GLU A 350 -2.64 -2.97 -23.43
C GLU A 350 -1.53 -2.79 -22.37
N SER A 351 -1.95 -2.83 -21.11
CA SER A 351 -1.03 -2.71 -20.00
C SER A 351 -0.12 -3.94 -19.83
N LEU A 352 0.95 -3.77 -19.05
CA LEU A 352 1.84 -4.88 -18.69
C LEU A 352 1.08 -6.02 -18.00
N SER A 353 0.15 -5.70 -17.10
CA SER A 353 -0.66 -6.71 -16.39
C SER A 353 -1.49 -7.56 -17.37
N VAL A 354 -2.14 -6.93 -18.35
CA VAL A 354 -2.93 -7.62 -19.37
C VAL A 354 -2.04 -8.53 -20.25
N GLN A 355 -0.87 -8.04 -20.68
CA GLN A 355 0.11 -8.86 -21.40
C GLN A 355 0.60 -10.06 -20.60
N ARG A 356 0.59 -9.96 -19.27
CA ARG A 356 0.96 -11.04 -18.36
C ARG A 356 -0.22 -11.93 -17.93
N GLY A 357 -1.39 -11.78 -18.59
CA GLY A 357 -2.55 -12.66 -18.46
C GLY A 357 -3.55 -12.26 -17.39
N PHE A 358 -3.43 -11.09 -16.79
CA PHE A 358 -4.43 -10.55 -15.88
C PHE A 358 -5.52 -9.79 -16.62
N LYS A 359 -6.68 -9.64 -15.99
CA LYS A 359 -7.77 -8.85 -16.53
C LYS A 359 -7.56 -7.36 -16.25
N PRO A 360 -8.11 -6.46 -17.09
CA PRO A 360 -7.95 -5.00 -16.88
C PRO A 360 -8.46 -4.47 -15.56
N GLU A 361 -9.45 -5.13 -14.96
CA GLU A 361 -10.03 -4.79 -13.65
C GLU A 361 -9.23 -5.31 -12.46
N GLN A 362 -8.27 -6.21 -12.68
CA GLN A 362 -7.38 -6.70 -11.62
C GLN A 362 -6.24 -5.73 -11.38
N SER A 363 -5.96 -5.50 -10.10
CA SER A 363 -4.76 -4.75 -9.68
C SER A 363 -3.60 -5.71 -9.46
N THR A 364 -2.42 -5.35 -9.96
CA THR A 364 -1.24 -6.23 -9.88
C THR A 364 0.02 -5.46 -9.53
N VAL A 365 0.99 -6.18 -8.97
CA VAL A 365 2.39 -5.78 -8.95
C VAL A 365 3.17 -6.66 -9.92
N THR A 366 4.11 -6.07 -10.64
CA THR A 366 5.14 -6.79 -11.39
C THR A 366 6.50 -6.44 -10.81
N LEU A 367 7.25 -7.44 -10.36
CA LEU A 367 8.62 -7.28 -9.90
C LEU A 367 9.61 -7.60 -11.00
N PHE A 368 10.66 -6.80 -11.05
CA PHE A 368 11.79 -6.95 -11.95
C PHE A 368 13.10 -6.71 -11.21
N ALA A 369 14.10 -7.54 -11.45
CA ALA A 369 15.45 -7.37 -10.93
C ALA A 369 16.18 -6.31 -11.73
N ALA A 370 16.07 -5.05 -11.32
CA ALA A 370 16.43 -3.87 -12.09
C ALA A 370 17.77 -3.28 -11.70
N ASP A 371 18.50 -2.80 -12.69
CA ASP A 371 19.63 -1.90 -12.54
C ASP A 371 19.18 -0.43 -12.47
N GLY A 372 20.10 0.47 -12.58
CA GLY A 372 19.81 1.91 -12.64
C GLY A 372 19.15 2.32 -13.97
N VAL A 373 18.48 3.47 -13.94
CA VAL A 373 17.81 4.05 -15.10
C VAL A 373 18.83 4.64 -16.07
N GLN A 374 18.77 4.22 -17.34
CA GLN A 374 19.52 4.79 -18.44
C GLN A 374 18.61 5.64 -19.32
N GLY A 375 18.81 6.94 -19.39
CA GLY A 375 18.02 7.85 -20.23
C GLY A 375 18.31 7.68 -21.72
N ILE A 376 17.28 7.81 -22.54
CA ILE A 376 17.36 7.89 -24.00
C ILE A 376 16.81 9.24 -24.45
N ALA A 377 17.63 10.03 -25.14
CA ALA A 377 17.22 11.30 -25.72
C ALA A 377 17.05 11.12 -27.25
N ASP A 378 15.83 11.23 -27.74
CA ASP A 378 15.56 11.36 -29.18
C ASP A 378 14.50 12.43 -29.40
N GLN A 379 14.97 13.64 -29.58
CA GLN A 379 14.14 14.84 -29.76
C GLN A 379 13.85 15.13 -31.26
N LYS A 380 14.33 14.31 -32.18
CA LYS A 380 14.27 14.59 -33.62
C LYS A 380 13.43 13.59 -34.42
N SER A 381 13.39 12.35 -34.02
CA SER A 381 12.60 11.33 -34.72
C SER A 381 11.11 11.67 -34.71
N ARG A 382 10.47 11.51 -35.87
CA ARG A 382 9.02 11.74 -36.04
C ARG A 382 8.33 10.57 -36.75
N ASP A 383 9.06 9.52 -37.02
CA ASP A 383 8.61 8.27 -37.63
C ASP A 383 9.18 7.06 -36.87
N PRO A 384 8.53 5.90 -36.95
CA PRO A 384 8.97 4.70 -36.27
C PRO A 384 10.40 4.27 -36.64
N ASP A 385 10.80 4.31 -37.91
CA ASP A 385 12.11 3.81 -38.34
C ASP A 385 13.27 4.58 -37.71
N SER A 386 13.17 5.89 -37.69
CA SER A 386 14.18 6.74 -37.03
C SER A 386 14.23 6.49 -35.52
N LEU A 387 13.08 6.45 -34.87
CA LEU A 387 13.01 6.23 -33.42
C LEU A 387 13.52 4.83 -33.04
N PHE A 388 13.19 3.79 -33.80
CA PHE A 388 13.69 2.44 -33.55
C PHE A 388 15.21 2.34 -33.60
N ARG A 389 15.85 3.00 -34.54
CA ARG A 389 17.33 2.99 -34.65
C ARG A 389 17.96 3.64 -33.44
N SER A 390 17.38 4.73 -32.93
CA SER A 390 17.83 5.37 -31.66
C SER A 390 17.68 4.44 -30.47
N LEU A 391 16.51 3.80 -30.34
CA LEU A 391 16.23 2.85 -29.24
C LEU A 391 17.14 1.62 -29.34
N ALA A 392 17.29 1.02 -30.53
CA ALA A 392 18.13 -0.15 -30.73
C ALA A 392 19.60 0.14 -30.44
N ALA A 393 20.14 1.29 -30.88
CA ALA A 393 21.51 1.69 -30.56
C ALA A 393 21.76 1.80 -29.05
N SER A 394 20.79 2.34 -28.31
CA SER A 394 20.87 2.44 -26.86
C SER A 394 20.74 1.07 -26.17
N LEU A 395 19.84 0.21 -26.66
CA LEU A 395 19.64 -1.15 -26.14
C LEU A 395 20.87 -2.05 -26.34
N LEU A 396 21.61 -1.89 -27.42
CA LEU A 396 22.81 -2.67 -27.68
C LEU A 396 23.90 -2.47 -26.63
N THR A 397 23.90 -1.35 -25.91
CA THR A 397 24.89 -1.05 -24.87
C THR A 397 24.55 -1.62 -23.48
N VAL A 398 23.34 -2.18 -23.30
CA VAL A 398 22.89 -2.75 -22.02
C VAL A 398 23.85 -3.85 -21.56
N GLY A 399 24.28 -3.74 -20.30
CA GLY A 399 25.29 -4.62 -19.69
C GLY A 399 26.65 -4.48 -20.35
N HIS A 400 26.82 -5.13 -21.48
CA HIS A 400 28.00 -5.01 -22.34
C HIS A 400 27.55 -5.22 -23.79
N HIS A 401 28.06 -4.43 -24.77
CA HIS A 401 27.56 -4.47 -26.15
C HIS A 401 27.79 -5.81 -26.85
N LYS A 402 28.74 -6.63 -26.40
CA LYS A 402 29.02 -7.97 -26.94
C LYS A 402 28.20 -9.07 -26.27
N PHE A 403 27.49 -8.82 -25.17
CA PHE A 403 26.65 -9.82 -24.53
C PHE A 403 25.33 -9.99 -25.29
N ALA A 404 24.88 -11.22 -25.41
CA ALA A 404 23.64 -11.61 -26.09
C ALA A 404 22.89 -12.69 -25.29
N ILE A 405 21.57 -12.77 -25.43
CA ILE A 405 20.68 -13.83 -24.93
C ILE A 405 20.65 -13.99 -23.39
N HIS A 406 21.04 -13.00 -22.60
CA HIS A 406 21.27 -13.24 -21.16
C HIS A 406 20.59 -12.29 -20.19
N SER A 407 19.83 -11.32 -20.67
CA SER A 407 19.13 -10.38 -19.79
C SER A 407 17.71 -10.05 -20.25
N ASP A 408 16.91 -9.65 -19.30
CA ASP A 408 15.66 -8.93 -19.54
C ASP A 408 15.92 -7.41 -19.52
N VAL A 409 15.00 -6.65 -20.09
CA VAL A 409 15.03 -5.19 -20.11
C VAL A 409 13.64 -4.61 -20.07
N PHE A 410 13.47 -3.49 -19.39
CA PHE A 410 12.28 -2.65 -19.51
C PHE A 410 12.61 -1.36 -20.27
N ILE A 411 11.77 -1.00 -21.21
CA ILE A 411 11.75 0.31 -21.84
C ILE A 411 10.57 1.07 -21.23
N VAL A 412 10.84 2.19 -20.61
CA VAL A 412 9.82 3.12 -20.15
C VAL A 412 9.66 4.18 -21.24
N LEU A 413 8.61 4.03 -22.04
CA LEU A 413 8.29 4.97 -23.10
C LEU A 413 7.47 6.13 -22.56
N VAL A 414 7.97 7.35 -22.81
CA VAL A 414 7.18 8.54 -22.53
C VAL A 414 6.04 8.70 -23.56
N PRO A 415 4.97 9.45 -23.19
CA PRO A 415 3.81 9.66 -24.07
C PRO A 415 4.15 10.13 -25.48
N GLU A 416 5.15 10.99 -25.65
CA GLU A 416 5.55 11.54 -26.93
C GLU A 416 6.18 10.50 -27.86
N HIS A 417 7.04 9.61 -27.35
CA HIS A 417 7.62 8.52 -28.15
C HIS A 417 6.59 7.44 -28.45
N GLN A 418 5.69 7.11 -27.50
CA GLN A 418 4.62 6.15 -27.77
C GLN A 418 3.69 6.64 -28.91
N ARG A 419 3.38 7.95 -28.93
CA ARG A 419 2.53 8.56 -29.95
C ARG A 419 3.05 8.34 -31.37
N ILE A 420 4.38 8.37 -31.59
CA ILE A 420 4.98 8.11 -32.91
C ILE A 420 4.59 6.72 -33.42
N PHE A 421 4.62 5.71 -32.57
CA PHE A 421 4.20 4.35 -32.92
C PHE A 421 2.68 4.25 -33.09
N ALA A 422 1.92 4.92 -32.22
CA ALA A 422 0.46 4.94 -32.26
C ALA A 422 -0.07 5.55 -33.55
N GLU A 423 0.46 6.70 -33.96
CA GLU A 423 0.08 7.40 -35.21
C GLU A 423 0.42 6.57 -36.44
N ALA A 424 1.45 5.74 -36.38
CA ALA A 424 1.79 4.78 -37.44
C ALA A 424 0.97 3.47 -37.39
N GLY A 425 0.07 3.31 -36.40
CA GLY A 425 -0.77 2.13 -36.24
C GLY A 425 -0.01 0.88 -35.77
N TRP A 426 1.11 1.05 -35.03
CA TRP A 426 1.91 -0.07 -34.56
C TRP A 426 1.42 -0.59 -33.19
N SER A 427 1.22 -1.92 -33.16
CA SER A 427 0.96 -2.61 -31.88
C SER A 427 2.22 -2.66 -31.02
N LYS A 428 2.04 -2.82 -29.71
CA LYS A 428 3.13 -3.01 -28.75
C LYS A 428 4.02 -4.21 -29.12
N GLN A 429 3.39 -5.32 -29.54
CA GLN A 429 4.11 -6.52 -29.98
C GLN A 429 4.97 -6.24 -31.21
N LYS A 430 4.43 -5.51 -32.20
CA LYS A 430 5.21 -5.14 -33.40
C LYS A 430 6.45 -4.30 -33.03
N VAL A 431 6.33 -3.40 -32.05
CA VAL A 431 7.46 -2.62 -31.55
C VAL A 431 8.50 -3.54 -30.90
N ILE A 432 8.08 -4.47 -30.06
CA ILE A 432 8.95 -5.45 -29.41
C ILE A 432 9.70 -6.29 -30.46
N ASP A 433 8.98 -6.89 -31.41
CA ASP A 433 9.55 -7.77 -32.44
C ASP A 433 10.59 -7.03 -33.29
N THR A 434 10.28 -5.80 -33.71
CA THR A 434 11.21 -4.99 -34.52
C THR A 434 12.47 -4.61 -33.70
N LEU A 435 12.34 -4.27 -32.42
CA LEU A 435 13.50 -3.99 -31.58
C LEU A 435 14.36 -5.25 -31.35
N MET A 436 13.75 -6.41 -31.17
CA MET A 436 14.46 -7.69 -31.08
C MET A 436 15.25 -7.97 -32.35
N GLU A 437 14.66 -7.76 -33.53
CA GLU A 437 15.31 -7.90 -34.83
C GLU A 437 16.51 -6.94 -34.94
N LEU A 438 16.30 -5.64 -34.71
CA LEU A 438 17.32 -4.60 -34.83
C LEU A 438 18.48 -4.75 -33.81
N THR A 439 18.27 -5.46 -32.73
CA THR A 439 19.29 -5.73 -31.73
C THR A 439 19.91 -7.12 -31.88
N THR A 440 19.52 -7.90 -32.88
CA THR A 440 20.15 -9.17 -33.25
C THR A 440 21.43 -8.90 -34.06
N ARG A 441 22.51 -9.59 -33.71
CA ARG A 441 23.82 -9.37 -34.30
C ARG A 441 24.51 -10.70 -34.65
N PRO A 442 25.36 -10.69 -35.72
CA PRO A 442 26.21 -11.86 -36.03
C PRO A 442 27.10 -12.20 -34.84
N GLY A 443 27.18 -13.47 -34.47
CA GLY A 443 28.04 -13.94 -33.39
C GLY A 443 29.51 -13.65 -33.63
N SER A 444 29.92 -13.62 -34.88
CA SER A 444 31.32 -13.25 -35.26
C SER A 444 31.72 -11.85 -34.82
N GLU A 445 30.79 -10.93 -34.64
CA GLU A 445 31.06 -9.57 -34.12
C GLU A 445 31.15 -9.54 -32.58
N LEU A 446 30.65 -10.57 -31.91
CA LEU A 446 30.52 -10.64 -30.46
C LEU A 446 31.71 -11.37 -29.79
N LEU A 447 32.64 -11.95 -30.57
CA LEU A 447 33.77 -12.73 -30.05
C LEU A 447 34.79 -11.87 -29.30
N PRO A 448 35.52 -12.46 -28.34
CA PRO A 448 36.64 -11.81 -27.68
C PRO A 448 37.68 -11.29 -28.70
N GLY A 449 38.27 -10.12 -28.44
CA GLY A 449 39.28 -9.49 -29.30
C GLY A 449 38.71 -8.74 -30.52
N VAL A 450 37.49 -9.03 -30.98
CA VAL A 450 36.87 -8.31 -32.09
C VAL A 450 36.63 -6.86 -31.71
N GLY A 451 36.99 -5.92 -32.60
CA GLY A 451 36.94 -4.49 -32.32
C GLY A 451 37.87 -4.00 -31.20
N GLY A 452 38.90 -4.80 -30.84
CA GLY A 452 39.86 -4.45 -29.81
C GLY A 452 39.34 -4.59 -28.38
N ILE A 453 38.26 -5.34 -28.18
CA ILE A 453 37.65 -5.57 -26.88
C ILE A 453 37.79 -7.03 -26.48
N ASP A 454 38.51 -7.30 -25.39
CA ASP A 454 38.81 -8.66 -24.92
C ASP A 454 37.58 -9.42 -24.40
N GLU A 455 36.59 -8.70 -23.86
CA GLU A 455 35.30 -9.31 -23.45
C GLU A 455 34.49 -9.79 -24.68
N GLY A 456 33.68 -10.84 -24.51
CA GLY A 456 32.86 -11.34 -25.60
C GLY A 456 32.19 -12.69 -25.33
N MET A 457 31.45 -13.14 -26.32
CA MET A 457 30.76 -14.43 -26.31
C MET A 457 31.73 -15.58 -26.69
N PRO A 458 31.47 -16.82 -26.25
CA PRO A 458 32.25 -17.98 -26.59
C PRO A 458 32.34 -18.23 -28.12
N GLU A 459 33.45 -18.83 -28.61
CA GLU A 459 33.70 -19.08 -30.04
C GLU A 459 32.62 -19.90 -30.76
N PHE A 460 31.89 -20.76 -30.04
CA PHE A 460 30.86 -21.60 -30.65
C PHE A 460 29.66 -20.81 -31.21
N VAL A 461 29.49 -19.54 -30.84
CA VAL A 461 28.42 -18.69 -31.36
C VAL A 461 28.74 -17.98 -32.67
N LYS A 462 29.95 -18.12 -33.18
CA LYS A 462 30.51 -17.37 -34.30
C LYS A 462 29.62 -17.32 -35.52
N ASP A 463 29.02 -18.44 -35.87
CA ASP A 463 28.20 -18.60 -37.08
C ASP A 463 26.70 -18.47 -36.81
N MET A 464 26.34 -17.91 -35.65
CA MET A 464 24.94 -17.71 -35.22
C MET A 464 24.59 -16.24 -35.28
N ASP A 465 23.30 -15.94 -35.56
CA ASP A 465 22.70 -14.64 -35.28
C ASP A 465 22.10 -14.65 -33.88
N LEU A 466 22.53 -13.72 -33.03
CA LEU A 466 22.19 -13.70 -31.61
C LEU A 466 21.39 -12.45 -31.27
N PRO A 467 20.16 -12.58 -30.73
CA PRO A 467 19.43 -11.45 -30.21
C PRO A 467 20.11 -10.93 -28.92
N LYS A 468 20.04 -9.63 -28.72
CA LYS A 468 20.61 -8.98 -27.53
C LYS A 468 19.97 -9.50 -26.25
N PHE A 469 18.66 -9.65 -26.24
CA PHE A 469 17.87 -10.08 -25.10
C PHE A 469 17.32 -11.50 -25.34
N LYS A 470 17.00 -12.20 -24.25
CA LYS A 470 16.36 -13.50 -24.34
C LYS A 470 14.95 -13.37 -24.97
N PRO A 471 14.38 -14.44 -25.55
CA PRO A 471 12.98 -14.44 -26.02
C PRO A 471 12.02 -14.01 -24.90
N GLY A 472 11.16 -13.01 -25.17
CA GLY A 472 10.25 -12.42 -24.17
C GLY A 472 10.93 -11.52 -23.12
N GLY A 473 12.25 -11.27 -23.25
CA GLY A 473 12.98 -10.45 -22.30
C GLY A 473 12.88 -8.94 -22.50
N LEU A 474 12.34 -8.48 -23.65
CA LEU A 474 12.12 -7.06 -23.91
C LEU A 474 10.69 -6.67 -23.51
N ASN A 475 10.57 -5.80 -22.53
CA ASN A 475 9.30 -5.34 -22.00
C ASN A 475 9.15 -3.84 -22.21
N ILE A 476 7.93 -3.37 -22.47
CA ILE A 476 7.62 -1.95 -22.66
C ILE A 476 6.49 -1.56 -21.72
N VAL A 477 6.70 -0.47 -21.00
CA VAL A 477 5.66 0.20 -20.19
C VAL A 477 5.61 1.69 -20.52
N ARG A 478 4.45 2.29 -20.37
CA ARG A 478 4.31 3.73 -20.53
C ARG A 478 4.35 4.40 -19.15
N ALA A 479 5.19 5.42 -19.01
CA ALA A 479 5.16 6.35 -17.89
C ALA A 479 5.93 7.63 -18.25
N GLY A 480 5.77 8.67 -17.47
CA GLY A 480 6.51 9.92 -17.63
C GLY A 480 5.65 11.09 -18.10
N GLY A 481 6.25 12.27 -18.12
CA GLY A 481 5.62 13.52 -18.55
C GLY A 481 5.44 13.62 -20.06
N THR A 482 4.68 14.62 -20.48
CA THR A 482 4.30 14.85 -21.88
C THR A 482 5.23 15.82 -22.61
N ALA A 483 6.42 16.08 -22.09
CA ALA A 483 7.39 16.98 -22.71
C ALA A 483 8.82 16.49 -22.56
N GLY A 484 9.61 16.61 -23.65
CA GLY A 484 11.05 16.38 -23.62
C GLY A 484 11.54 15.30 -24.58
N LEU A 485 10.71 14.33 -24.97
CA LEU A 485 11.11 13.21 -25.82
C LEU A 485 12.31 12.43 -25.21
N PHE A 486 12.19 12.11 -23.90
CA PHE A 486 13.18 11.37 -23.13
C PHE A 486 12.57 10.09 -22.56
N SER A 487 12.84 8.96 -23.19
CA SER A 487 12.49 7.64 -22.67
C SER A 487 13.62 7.07 -21.80
N ALA A 488 13.39 5.92 -21.20
CA ALA A 488 14.40 5.26 -20.40
C ALA A 488 14.49 3.78 -20.68
N ILE A 489 15.70 3.23 -20.56
CA ILE A 489 15.98 1.80 -20.46
C ILE A 489 16.26 1.49 -18.99
N ILE A 490 15.65 0.43 -18.48
CA ILE A 490 15.97 -0.15 -17.18
C ILE A 490 16.49 -1.56 -17.45
N PRO A 491 17.83 -1.74 -17.41
CA PRO A 491 18.44 -3.04 -17.59
C PRO A 491 18.07 -4.00 -16.46
N GLY A 492 18.01 -5.28 -16.76
CA GLY A 492 17.88 -6.32 -15.76
C GLY A 492 19.20 -6.87 -15.28
N TRP A 493 19.15 -7.67 -14.20
CA TRP A 493 20.28 -8.45 -13.76
C TRP A 493 20.80 -9.33 -14.91
N LEU A 494 22.12 -9.38 -15.08
CA LEU A 494 22.78 -10.09 -16.17
C LEU A 494 22.53 -11.62 -16.15
N ALA A 495 22.18 -12.19 -15.02
CA ALA A 495 21.70 -13.57 -14.92
C ALA A 495 20.17 -13.60 -14.98
N SER A 496 19.62 -14.32 -15.95
CA SER A 496 18.17 -14.41 -16.17
C SER A 496 17.75 -15.83 -16.57
N GLY A 497 16.43 -16.11 -16.53
CA GLY A 497 15.90 -17.43 -16.78
C GLY A 497 16.22 -18.43 -15.67
N ASP A 498 16.46 -19.69 -16.00
CA ASP A 498 16.65 -20.80 -15.04
C ASP A 498 17.85 -20.62 -14.10
N PHE A 499 18.82 -19.80 -14.49
CA PHE A 499 20.03 -19.52 -13.71
C PHE A 499 20.06 -18.12 -13.10
N GLY A 500 18.93 -17.43 -13.10
CA GLY A 500 18.87 -16.04 -12.63
C GLY A 500 17.46 -15.62 -12.27
N SER A 501 17.13 -14.36 -12.56
CA SER A 501 15.82 -13.77 -12.28
C SER A 501 14.98 -13.63 -13.54
N SER A 502 13.67 -13.79 -13.38
CA SER A 502 12.68 -13.41 -14.40
C SER A 502 11.64 -12.47 -13.78
N PRO A 503 11.05 -11.56 -14.57
CA PRO A 503 9.94 -10.74 -14.09
C PRO A 503 8.78 -11.61 -13.61
N VAL A 504 8.23 -11.31 -12.45
CA VAL A 504 7.08 -12.02 -11.87
C VAL A 504 5.94 -11.05 -11.59
N SER A 505 4.71 -11.51 -11.71
CA SER A 505 3.53 -10.69 -11.40
C SER A 505 2.63 -11.38 -10.39
N LYS A 506 2.01 -10.59 -9.53
CA LYS A 506 1.09 -11.05 -8.49
C LYS A 506 -0.12 -10.13 -8.44
N GLU A 507 -1.32 -10.72 -8.30
CA GLU A 507 -2.54 -9.97 -8.03
C GLU A 507 -2.49 -9.35 -6.63
N ILE A 508 -3.00 -8.12 -6.51
CA ILE A 508 -3.17 -7.40 -5.25
C ILE A 508 -4.56 -7.73 -4.71
N VAL A 509 -4.62 -8.38 -3.56
CA VAL A 509 -5.86 -8.69 -2.85
C VAL A 509 -6.03 -7.67 -1.72
N ILE A 510 -7.22 -7.04 -1.66
CA ILE A 510 -7.57 -6.00 -0.67
C ILE A 510 -8.30 -6.61 0.52
#